data_50330f7b9e636156d26dde8ee1bb8303
#
_entry.id   50330f7b9e636156d26dde8ee1bb8303
#
_cell.length_a   1.000
_cell.length_b   1.000
_cell.length_c   1.000
_cell.angle_alpha   90.00
_cell.angle_beta   90.00
_cell.angle_gamma   90.00
#
_symmetry.space_group_name_H-M   'P 1'
#
loop_
_entity.id
_entity.type
_entity.pdbx_description
1 polymer ?
#
loop_
_entity_poly.entity_id
_entity_poly.type
_entity_poly.pdbx_seq_one_letter_code
_entity_poly.pdbx_strand_id
1 'polypeptide(L)'
;MHYFIFGDKDATIYSGGTTSSRNTGADEILEINKSVSQNGSVQNVSRVLIQFDYTEISSSVQSGKIPSTAKYYINLYDAGSEELSRTQNLFVYMVSGSEWTEGDGKLDDDPVTTNGVS
;
A
#
# COMPACT_ATOMS: atom_id res chain seq x y z
N MET A 1 -4.48 -10.71 -24.43
CA MET A 1 -5.10 -11.34 -23.25
C MET A 1 -4.60 -10.64 -22.01
N HIS A 2 -5.47 -10.37 -21.07
CA HIS A 2 -5.12 -9.81 -19.76
C HIS A 2 -5.36 -10.87 -18.68
N TYR A 3 -4.43 -10.99 -17.76
CA TYR A 3 -4.55 -11.82 -16.58
C TYR A 3 -4.50 -10.91 -15.35
N PHE A 4 -5.51 -11.00 -14.49
CA PHE A 4 -5.63 -10.15 -13.32
C PHE A 4 -5.26 -10.92 -12.06
N ILE A 5 -4.42 -10.31 -11.24
CA ILE A 5 -4.04 -10.80 -9.92
C ILE A 5 -4.38 -9.69 -8.93
N PHE A 6 -5.15 -10.04 -7.92
CA PHE A 6 -5.53 -9.09 -6.88
C PHE A 6 -4.52 -9.10 -5.74
N GLY A 7 -4.43 -7.99 -5.03
CA GLY A 7 -3.63 -7.92 -3.81
C GLY A 7 -4.12 -8.93 -2.78
N ASP A 8 -3.19 -9.55 -2.10
CA ASP A 8 -3.43 -10.54 -1.05
C ASP A 8 -3.53 -9.88 0.33
N LYS A 9 -2.72 -8.88 0.56
CA LYS A 9 -2.76 -7.99 1.73
C LYS A 9 -2.25 -6.61 1.38
N ASP A 10 -2.78 -5.63 2.07
CA ASP A 10 -2.36 -4.25 1.95
C ASP A 10 -2.50 -3.49 3.27
N ALA A 11 -1.75 -2.44 3.42
CA ALA A 11 -1.84 -1.53 4.55
C ALA A 11 -1.17 -0.20 4.24
N THR A 12 -1.63 0.85 4.89
CA THR A 12 -0.92 2.12 4.94
C THR A 12 -0.06 2.19 6.19
N ILE A 13 1.19 2.60 6.06
CA ILE A 13 2.09 2.88 7.18
C ILE A 13 2.39 4.37 7.25
N TYR A 14 2.40 4.90 8.46
CA TYR A 14 2.59 6.33 8.71
C TYR A 14 3.92 6.60 9.41
N SER A 15 4.60 7.66 9.02
CA SER A 15 5.77 8.15 9.73
C SER A 15 5.46 9.45 10.42
N GLY A 16 5.51 9.45 11.73
CA GLY A 16 5.40 10.65 12.57
C GLY A 16 4.06 10.81 13.29
N GLY A 17 4.11 11.57 14.35
CA GLY A 17 2.96 11.89 15.18
C GLY A 17 2.35 10.70 15.91
N THR A 18 1.06 10.80 16.19
CA THR A 18 0.29 9.78 16.89
C THR A 18 -0.16 8.63 15.98
N THR A 19 0.04 8.76 14.69
CA THR A 19 -0.40 7.76 13.69
C THR A 19 0.66 6.70 13.41
N SER A 20 1.92 6.95 13.76
CA SER A 20 3.04 6.05 13.44
C SER A 20 2.99 4.67 14.12
N SER A 21 2.13 4.50 15.13
CA SER A 21 1.93 3.21 15.81
C SER A 21 0.58 2.56 15.48
N ARG A 22 -0.18 3.13 14.55
CA ARG A 22 -1.50 2.61 14.19
C ARG A 22 -1.39 1.61 13.06
N ASN A 23 -2.00 0.45 13.23
CA ASN A 23 -2.22 -0.49 12.14
C ASN A 23 -3.44 -0.07 11.32
N THR A 24 -3.38 -0.27 10.02
CA THR A 24 -4.45 0.09 9.07
C THR A 24 -4.77 -1.05 8.09
N GLY A 25 -4.50 -2.29 8.48
CA GLY A 25 -4.74 -3.46 7.63
C GLY A 25 -6.21 -3.75 7.33
N ALA A 26 -7.14 -3.16 8.11
CA ALA A 26 -8.58 -3.28 7.86
C ALA A 26 -9.22 -2.00 7.28
N ASP A 27 -8.42 -1.00 6.92
CA ASP A 27 -8.93 0.17 6.22
C ASP A 27 -9.30 -0.15 4.77
N GLU A 28 -10.41 0.40 4.31
CA GLU A 28 -10.90 0.17 2.93
C GLU A 28 -10.17 1.02 1.88
N ILE A 29 -9.39 2.01 2.31
CA ILE A 29 -8.70 2.96 1.44
C ILE A 29 -7.24 3.04 1.84
N LEU A 30 -6.37 2.88 0.87
CA LEU A 30 -4.93 3.09 1.03
C LEU A 30 -4.60 4.57 0.86
N GLU A 31 -3.87 5.13 1.81
CA GLU A 31 -3.55 6.55 1.81
C GLU A 31 -2.07 6.81 1.47
N ILE A 32 -1.83 7.65 0.49
CA ILE A 32 -0.50 8.17 0.17
C ILE A 32 -0.52 9.67 0.41
N ASN A 33 0.19 10.10 1.43
CA ASN A 33 0.20 11.49 1.87
C ASN A 33 1.62 11.94 2.23
N LYS A 34 1.88 13.21 2.03
CA LYS A 34 3.06 13.90 2.55
C LYS A 34 2.64 15.28 3.04
N SER A 35 2.52 15.43 4.34
CA SER A 35 2.24 16.73 4.92
C SER A 35 3.52 17.49 5.25
N VAL A 36 3.48 18.81 5.04
CA VAL A 36 4.58 19.73 5.29
C VAL A 36 4.05 20.86 6.16
N SER A 37 4.76 21.18 7.21
CA SER A 37 4.41 22.32 8.05
C SER A 37 4.66 23.66 7.35
N GLN A 38 4.15 24.74 7.94
CA GLN A 38 4.31 26.09 7.38
C GLN A 38 5.79 26.52 7.22
N ASN A 39 6.69 25.98 8.02
CA ASN A 39 8.13 26.24 7.91
C ASN A 39 8.85 25.31 6.90
N GLY A 40 8.12 24.48 6.16
CA GLY A 40 8.68 23.56 5.17
C GLY A 40 9.20 22.23 5.72
N SER A 41 9.10 21.97 7.02
CA SER A 41 9.50 20.68 7.60
C SER A 41 8.48 19.61 7.27
N VAL A 42 8.95 18.44 6.86
CA VAL A 42 8.08 17.26 6.64
C VAL A 42 7.55 16.78 8.00
N GLN A 43 6.25 16.70 8.13
CA GLN A 43 5.58 16.28 9.36
C GLN A 43 5.21 14.79 9.33
N ASN A 44 4.48 14.39 8.29
CA ASN A 44 4.02 13.03 8.15
C ASN A 44 4.19 12.56 6.71
N VAL A 45 4.59 11.31 6.57
CA VAL A 45 4.60 10.62 5.28
C VAL A 45 3.86 9.31 5.46
N SER A 46 2.88 9.05 4.62
CA SER A 46 2.30 7.73 4.51
C SER A 46 2.87 6.98 3.31
N ARG A 47 2.96 5.69 3.44
CA ARG A 47 3.37 4.74 2.40
C ARG A 47 2.41 3.58 2.39
N VAL A 48 2.17 3.05 1.24
CA VAL A 48 1.31 1.88 1.05
C VAL A 48 2.19 0.66 0.84
N LEU A 49 1.90 -0.41 1.56
CA LEU A 49 2.42 -1.75 1.30
C LEU A 49 1.33 -2.56 0.60
N ILE A 50 1.68 -3.25 -0.46
CA ILE A 50 0.79 -4.18 -1.14
C ILE A 50 1.57 -5.46 -1.40
N GLN A 51 0.97 -6.60 -1.10
CA GLN A 51 1.49 -7.91 -1.42
C GLN A 51 0.56 -8.62 -2.39
N PHE A 52 1.14 -9.29 -3.37
CA PHE A 52 0.43 -10.17 -4.30
C PHE A 52 0.86 -11.61 -4.04
N ASP A 53 -0.04 -12.56 -4.24
CA ASP A 53 0.28 -13.98 -4.06
C ASP A 53 1.34 -14.42 -5.08
N TYR A 54 2.56 -14.54 -4.59
CA TYR A 54 3.69 -14.99 -5.41
C TYR A 54 3.48 -16.42 -5.94
N THR A 55 2.81 -17.28 -5.18
CA THR A 55 2.54 -18.66 -5.58
C THR A 55 1.60 -18.69 -6.78
N GLU A 56 0.57 -17.86 -6.79
CA GLU A 56 -0.32 -17.70 -7.94
C GLU A 56 0.45 -17.23 -9.18
N ILE A 57 1.30 -16.22 -9.03
CA ILE A 57 2.11 -15.68 -10.13
C ILE A 57 3.04 -16.77 -10.67
N SER A 58 3.82 -17.40 -9.81
CA SER A 58 4.82 -18.39 -10.23
C SER A 58 4.18 -19.62 -10.87
N SER A 59 3.10 -20.15 -10.29
CA SER A 59 2.39 -21.30 -10.87
C SER A 59 1.73 -20.98 -12.21
N SER A 60 1.22 -19.77 -12.37
CA SER A 60 0.63 -19.31 -13.62
C SER A 60 1.67 -19.14 -14.73
N VAL A 61 2.88 -18.69 -14.39
CA VAL A 61 4.00 -18.64 -15.34
C VAL A 61 4.47 -20.06 -15.70
N GLN A 62 4.64 -20.93 -14.71
CA GLN A 62 5.08 -22.31 -14.94
C GLN A 62 4.10 -23.13 -15.78
N SER A 63 2.80 -22.92 -15.59
CA SER A 63 1.74 -23.59 -16.37
C SER A 63 1.51 -22.98 -17.75
N GLY A 64 2.20 -21.88 -18.07
CA GLY A 64 2.05 -21.16 -19.34
C GLY A 64 0.76 -20.32 -19.44
N LYS A 65 -0.01 -20.17 -18.37
CA LYS A 65 -1.14 -19.22 -18.32
C LYS A 65 -0.67 -17.78 -18.48
N ILE A 66 0.48 -17.45 -17.87
CA ILE A 66 1.15 -16.18 -18.04
C ILE A 66 2.42 -16.43 -18.83
N PRO A 67 2.57 -15.84 -20.06
CA PRO A 67 3.80 -15.96 -20.84
C PRO A 67 5.00 -15.41 -20.08
N SER A 68 6.18 -16.02 -20.26
CA SER A 68 7.42 -15.52 -19.66
C SER A 68 7.83 -14.11 -20.14
N THR A 69 7.24 -13.66 -21.25
CA THR A 69 7.41 -12.32 -21.82
C THR A 69 6.33 -11.33 -21.40
N ALA A 70 5.47 -11.71 -20.45
CA ALA A 70 4.39 -10.86 -19.97
C ALA A 70 4.93 -9.56 -19.35
N LYS A 71 4.19 -8.49 -19.55
CA LYS A 71 4.42 -7.22 -18.85
C LYS A 71 3.47 -7.12 -17.68
N TYR A 72 3.98 -6.62 -16.56
CA TYR A 72 3.21 -6.48 -15.34
C TYR A 72 2.89 -5.01 -15.12
N TYR A 73 1.65 -4.74 -14.74
CA TYR A 73 1.15 -3.40 -14.45
C TYR A 73 0.42 -3.40 -13.12
N ILE A 74 0.59 -2.35 -12.35
CA ILE A 74 -0.22 -2.10 -11.16
C ILE A 74 -1.30 -1.09 -11.57
N ASN A 75 -2.57 -1.45 -11.41
CA ASN A 75 -3.69 -0.56 -11.61
C ASN A 75 -4.18 -0.06 -10.26
N LEU A 76 -4.13 1.23 -10.07
CA LEU A 76 -4.61 1.91 -8.87
C LEU A 76 -5.77 2.82 -9.26
N TYR A 77 -6.76 2.92 -8.39
CA TYR A 77 -7.90 3.80 -8.57
C TYR A 77 -7.88 4.88 -7.50
N ASP A 78 -8.11 6.11 -7.91
CA ASP A 78 -8.29 7.22 -6.99
C ASP A 78 -9.66 7.09 -6.32
N ALA A 79 -9.69 7.09 -5.00
CA ALA A 79 -10.93 7.05 -4.21
C ALA A 79 -11.63 8.42 -4.12
N GLY A 80 -11.10 9.42 -4.78
CA GLY A 80 -11.64 10.78 -4.83
C GLY A 80 -10.86 11.75 -3.94
N SER A 81 -9.87 12.43 -4.50
CA SER A 81 -9.22 13.56 -3.84
C SER A 81 -9.75 14.87 -4.44
N GLU A 82 -10.28 15.72 -3.60
CA GLU A 82 -10.86 16.99 -4.04
C GLU A 82 -9.82 18.10 -4.31
N GLU A 83 -8.55 17.93 -3.92
CA GLU A 83 -7.58 19.02 -3.89
C GLU A 83 -6.17 18.71 -4.40
N LEU A 84 -6.02 17.84 -5.37
CA LEU A 84 -4.72 17.71 -6.03
C LEU A 84 -4.49 18.92 -6.97
N SER A 85 -4.03 20.03 -6.38
CA SER A 85 -3.76 21.27 -7.12
C SER A 85 -2.51 21.22 -7.99
N ARG A 86 -1.75 20.12 -7.96
CA ARG A 86 -0.46 19.98 -8.67
C ARG A 86 -0.28 18.55 -9.17
N THR A 87 0.50 18.39 -10.24
CA THR A 87 1.00 17.08 -10.67
C THR A 87 1.80 16.44 -9.53
N GLN A 88 1.39 15.23 -9.16
CA GLN A 88 2.07 14.43 -8.15
C GLN A 88 2.81 13.28 -8.84
N ASN A 89 3.97 12.92 -8.28
CA ASN A 89 4.70 11.74 -8.72
C ASN A 89 4.53 10.63 -7.68
N LEU A 90 3.99 9.52 -8.12
CA LEU A 90 3.89 8.31 -7.32
C LEU A 90 5.05 7.39 -7.67
N PHE A 91 5.80 6.96 -6.66
CA PHE A 91 6.90 6.02 -6.84
C PHE A 91 6.52 4.66 -6.29
N VAL A 92 6.83 3.63 -7.06
CA VAL A 92 6.60 2.23 -6.69
C VAL A 92 7.95 1.53 -6.60
N TYR A 93 8.19 0.85 -5.49
CA TYR A 93 9.41 0.11 -5.23
C TYR A 93 9.10 -1.33 -4.85
N MET A 94 9.95 -2.23 -5.28
CA MET A 94 9.91 -3.59 -4.76
C MET A 94 10.46 -3.60 -3.33
N VAL A 95 9.74 -4.25 -2.44
CA VAL A 95 10.18 -4.48 -1.06
C VAL A 95 10.76 -5.88 -0.98
N SER A 96 12.03 -5.97 -0.58
CA SER A 96 12.69 -7.21 -0.26
C SER A 96 12.83 -7.29 1.26
N GLY A 97 12.31 -8.31 1.90
CA GLY A 97 12.38 -8.43 3.35
C GLY A 97 11.59 -9.61 3.88
N SER A 98 11.46 -9.66 5.18
CA SER A 98 10.65 -10.66 5.87
C SER A 98 9.17 -10.47 5.56
N GLU A 99 8.40 -11.53 5.71
CA GLU A 99 6.95 -11.44 5.74
C GLU A 99 6.49 -10.41 6.76
N TRP A 100 5.42 -9.70 6.41
CA TRP A 100 4.79 -8.73 7.29
C TRP A 100 3.34 -9.14 7.57
N THR A 101 2.83 -8.73 8.70
CA THR A 101 1.46 -8.99 9.11
C THR A 101 0.59 -7.78 8.78
N GLU A 102 -0.46 -7.99 8.02
CA GLU A 102 -1.41 -6.94 7.65
C GLU A 102 -2.07 -6.33 8.88
N GLY A 103 -2.56 -7.18 9.77
CA GLY A 103 -3.31 -6.77 10.93
C GLY A 103 -4.79 -6.55 10.62
N ASP A 104 -5.52 -6.09 11.62
CA ASP A 104 -6.97 -5.89 11.56
C ASP A 104 -7.40 -4.53 12.12
N GLY A 105 -6.44 -3.61 12.26
CA GLY A 105 -6.69 -2.26 12.76
C GLY A 105 -7.16 -1.30 11.70
N LYS A 106 -7.81 -0.24 12.17
CA LYS A 106 -8.17 0.94 11.37
C LYS A 106 -7.53 2.19 11.96
N LEU A 107 -7.32 3.19 11.12
CA LEU A 107 -6.70 4.45 11.55
C LEU A 107 -7.45 5.12 12.70
N ASP A 108 -8.76 5.02 12.69
CA ASP A 108 -9.65 5.67 13.67
C ASP A 108 -10.02 4.80 14.88
N ASP A 109 -9.38 3.63 15.03
CA ASP A 109 -9.67 2.74 16.15
C ASP A 109 -9.46 3.41 17.51
N ASP A 110 -10.44 3.21 18.43
CA ASP A 110 -10.35 3.60 19.83
C ASP A 110 -10.93 2.47 20.69
N PRO A 111 -10.11 1.74 21.46
CA PRO A 111 -8.66 1.89 21.61
C PRO A 111 -7.87 1.54 20.33
N VAL A 112 -6.67 2.11 20.23
CA VAL A 112 -5.78 1.89 19.09
C VAL A 112 -5.41 0.42 18.95
N THR A 113 -5.59 -0.12 17.75
CA THR A 113 -5.13 -1.45 17.38
C THR A 113 -3.71 -1.37 16.84
N THR A 114 -2.80 -2.19 17.39
CA THR A 114 -1.36 -2.14 17.10
C THR A 114 -0.79 -3.47 16.57
N ASN A 115 -1.63 -4.48 16.33
CA ASN A 115 -1.19 -5.72 15.73
C ASN A 115 -1.03 -5.54 14.21
N GLY A 116 0.08 -5.98 13.67
CA GLY A 116 0.41 -5.80 12.26
C GLY A 116 1.39 -4.66 12.01
N VAL A 117 1.57 -4.30 10.74
CA VAL A 117 2.47 -3.20 10.37
C VAL A 117 1.90 -1.84 10.74
N SER A 118 2.77 -0.93 11.09
CA SER A 118 2.44 0.45 11.44
C SER A 118 3.54 1.42 11.00
#